data_611b52d26e5c8438f62babea6d0da3d7
#
_entry.id   611b52d26e5c8438f62babea6d0da3d7
#
_cell.length_a   1.000
_cell.length_b   1.000
_cell.length_c   1.000
_cell.angle_alpha   90.00
_cell.angle_beta   90.00
_cell.angle_gamma   90.00
#
_symmetry.space_group_name_H-M   'P 1'
#
loop_
_entity.id
_entity.type
_entity.pdbx_description
1 polymer ?
#
loop_
_entity_poly.entity_id
_entity_poly.type
_entity_poly.pdbx_seq_one_letter_code
_entity_poly.pdbx_strand_id
1 'polypeptide(L)'
;LVFMMGIIVANVPEGLLPTLTLALAMGSLRMARKNVLVTSLNAVEALGAVHVICTDKTGTLTENRLTLTRLADPVSGRDLGPDGRRRLLDLALAASPVRQGAAGQLLGDPLDVAVAQCWQEGGSEPLDQALARVGRSFAFAAERLRSGGIVEAGGRRLFVVKGAFEALRPLLADAEGTVAGEGGTTPADRIGAAAGVLQELAAAGLRV
;
A
#
# COMPACT_ATOMS: atom_id res chain seq x y z
N LEU A 1 -66.68 15.48 19.69
CA LEU A 1 -65.27 15.68 19.28
C LEU A 1 -64.31 14.87 20.19
N VAL A 2 -64.43 15.02 21.52
CA VAL A 2 -63.56 14.31 22.51
C VAL A 2 -63.64 12.78 22.41
N PHE A 3 -64.85 12.24 22.20
CA PHE A 3 -65.05 10.80 22.04
C PHE A 3 -64.43 10.26 20.73
N MET A 4 -64.55 11.01 19.63
CA MET A 4 -63.87 10.67 18.37
C MET A 4 -62.35 10.72 18.49
N MET A 5 -61.77 11.67 19.20
CA MET A 5 -60.34 11.75 19.47
C MET A 5 -59.91 10.55 20.31
N GLY A 6 -60.69 10.13 21.31
CA GLY A 6 -60.40 8.96 22.12
C GLY A 6 -60.30 7.65 21.31
N ILE A 7 -61.20 7.48 20.31
CA ILE A 7 -61.21 6.32 19.42
C ILE A 7 -59.96 6.31 18.49
N ILE A 8 -59.57 7.47 17.97
CA ILE A 8 -58.40 7.60 17.10
C ILE A 8 -57.11 7.28 17.88
N VAL A 9 -56.98 7.82 19.09
CA VAL A 9 -55.79 7.55 19.95
C VAL A 9 -55.77 6.10 20.39
N ALA A 10 -56.89 5.47 20.71
CA ALA A 10 -56.93 4.06 21.09
C ALA A 10 -56.60 3.09 19.96
N ASN A 11 -56.68 3.49 18.71
CA ASN A 11 -56.29 2.74 17.52
C ASN A 11 -54.81 2.92 17.12
N VAL A 12 -54.06 3.84 17.73
CA VAL A 12 -52.63 3.96 17.51
C VAL A 12 -51.95 2.83 18.30
N PRO A 13 -51.23 1.93 17.63
CA PRO A 13 -50.53 0.86 18.32
C PRO A 13 -49.35 1.42 19.12
N GLU A 14 -49.58 1.74 20.39
CA GLU A 14 -48.58 2.35 21.29
C GLU A 14 -47.31 1.48 21.43
N GLY A 15 -47.45 0.16 21.20
CA GLY A 15 -46.31 -0.78 21.21
C GLY A 15 -45.44 -0.78 19.97
N LEU A 16 -45.89 -0.14 18.86
CA LEU A 16 -45.14 -0.23 17.59
C LEU A 16 -43.75 0.43 17.66
N LEU A 17 -43.68 1.64 18.18
CA LEU A 17 -42.44 2.39 18.27
C LEU A 17 -41.39 1.73 19.21
N PRO A 18 -41.74 1.33 20.43
CA PRO A 18 -40.85 0.56 21.30
C PRO A 18 -40.38 -0.75 20.68
N THR A 19 -41.25 -1.48 20.00
CA THR A 19 -40.91 -2.76 19.37
C THR A 19 -39.92 -2.55 18.20
N LEU A 20 -40.18 -1.56 17.38
CA LEU A 20 -39.26 -1.20 16.28
C LEU A 20 -37.87 -0.78 16.80
N THR A 21 -37.84 0.08 17.81
CA THR A 21 -36.62 0.54 18.44
C THR A 21 -35.82 -0.63 19.04
N LEU A 22 -36.50 -1.53 19.72
CA LEU A 22 -35.88 -2.75 20.29
C LEU A 22 -35.34 -3.67 19.19
N ALA A 23 -36.09 -3.87 18.10
CA ALA A 23 -35.64 -4.69 16.97
C ALA A 23 -34.41 -4.11 16.32
N LEU A 24 -34.35 -2.80 16.09
CA LEU A 24 -33.19 -2.11 15.54
C LEU A 24 -31.97 -2.16 16.47
N ALA A 25 -32.17 -2.00 17.78
CA ALA A 25 -31.12 -2.13 18.79
C ALA A 25 -30.55 -3.55 18.82
N MET A 26 -31.40 -4.59 18.77
CA MET A 26 -30.96 -5.98 18.68
C MET A 26 -30.20 -6.25 17.35
N GLY A 27 -30.63 -5.65 16.25
CA GLY A 27 -29.95 -5.68 14.95
C GLY A 27 -28.54 -5.09 15.06
N SER A 28 -28.43 -3.90 15.62
CA SER A 28 -27.15 -3.21 15.85
C SER A 28 -26.22 -4.06 16.73
N LEU A 29 -26.72 -4.66 17.80
CA LEU A 29 -25.92 -5.52 18.67
C LEU A 29 -25.41 -6.78 17.94
N ARG A 30 -26.23 -7.40 17.08
CA ARG A 30 -25.79 -8.52 16.24
C ARG A 30 -24.71 -8.10 15.23
N MET A 31 -24.81 -6.91 14.67
CA MET A 31 -23.82 -6.35 13.76
C MET A 31 -22.50 -6.06 14.49
N ALA A 32 -22.57 -5.48 15.70
CA ALA A 32 -21.38 -5.24 16.53
C ALA A 32 -20.63 -6.54 16.87
N ARG A 33 -21.32 -7.64 17.12
CA ARG A 33 -20.71 -8.98 17.33
C ARG A 33 -19.99 -9.51 16.09
N LYS A 34 -20.26 -8.95 14.91
CA LYS A 34 -19.59 -9.25 13.65
C LYS A 34 -18.56 -8.17 13.27
N ASN A 35 -18.14 -7.36 14.23
CA ASN A 35 -17.20 -6.24 14.05
C ASN A 35 -17.72 -5.14 13.11
N VAL A 36 -19.04 -5.00 12.98
CA VAL A 36 -19.68 -3.91 12.23
C VAL A 36 -20.19 -2.88 13.22
N LEU A 37 -19.57 -1.70 13.25
CA LEU A 37 -19.98 -0.59 14.10
C LEU A 37 -21.01 0.28 13.37
N VAL A 38 -22.21 0.38 13.96
CA VAL A 38 -23.29 1.25 13.47
C VAL A 38 -23.46 2.43 14.43
N THR A 39 -23.36 3.64 13.92
CA THR A 39 -23.43 4.88 14.70
C THR A 39 -24.84 5.45 14.82
N SER A 40 -25.81 4.94 14.04
CA SER A 40 -27.19 5.42 13.99
C SER A 40 -28.15 4.25 13.79
N LEU A 41 -29.25 4.19 14.53
CA LEU A 41 -30.28 3.16 14.37
C LEU A 41 -30.96 3.25 12.98
N ASN A 42 -31.12 4.46 12.45
CA ASN A 42 -31.68 4.65 11.10
C ASN A 42 -30.79 4.03 10.01
N ALA A 43 -29.47 3.97 10.24
CA ALA A 43 -28.56 3.30 9.31
C ALA A 43 -28.78 1.78 9.25
N VAL A 44 -29.24 1.15 10.32
CA VAL A 44 -29.59 -0.29 10.33
C VAL A 44 -30.75 -0.57 9.39
N GLU A 45 -31.80 0.28 9.43
CA GLU A 45 -32.95 0.19 8.54
C GLU A 45 -32.54 0.43 7.07
N ALA A 46 -31.77 1.50 6.82
CA ALA A 46 -31.30 1.83 5.48
C ALA A 46 -30.44 0.72 4.86
N LEU A 47 -29.60 0.06 5.65
CA LEU A 47 -28.77 -1.08 5.20
C LEU A 47 -29.64 -2.26 4.73
N GLY A 48 -30.80 -2.49 5.34
CA GLY A 48 -31.73 -3.54 4.94
C GLY A 48 -32.40 -3.30 3.57
N ALA A 49 -32.41 -2.07 3.09
CA ALA A 49 -33.03 -1.67 1.83
C ALA A 49 -32.01 -1.41 0.69
N VAL A 50 -30.73 -1.69 0.91
CA VAL A 50 -29.67 -1.44 -0.07
C VAL A 50 -29.75 -2.43 -1.23
N HIS A 51 -29.77 -1.95 -2.47
CA HIS A 51 -29.75 -2.75 -3.69
C HIS A 51 -28.41 -2.70 -4.42
N VAL A 52 -27.58 -1.69 -4.14
CA VAL A 52 -26.27 -1.48 -4.78
C VAL A 52 -25.25 -1.17 -3.70
N ILE A 53 -24.13 -1.88 -3.75
CA ILE A 53 -22.98 -1.66 -2.85
C ILE A 53 -21.81 -1.19 -3.69
N CYS A 54 -21.33 0.03 -3.45
CA CYS A 54 -20.09 0.54 -4.01
C CYS A 54 -18.97 0.33 -3.00
N THR A 55 -17.94 -0.40 -3.39
CA THR A 55 -16.80 -0.68 -2.52
C THR A 55 -15.49 -0.30 -3.20
N ASP A 56 -14.55 0.23 -2.43
CA ASP A 56 -13.18 0.35 -2.88
C ASP A 56 -12.49 -1.03 -2.87
N LYS A 57 -11.53 -1.20 -3.76
CA LYS A 57 -10.75 -2.44 -3.84
C LYS A 57 -9.77 -2.57 -2.68
N THR A 58 -8.97 -1.53 -2.47
CA THR A 58 -7.79 -1.59 -1.60
C THR A 58 -8.15 -1.42 -0.13
N GLY A 59 -7.82 -2.40 0.70
CA GLY A 59 -8.14 -2.39 2.13
C GLY A 59 -9.58 -2.78 2.48
N THR A 60 -10.44 -3.02 1.46
CA THR A 60 -11.81 -3.51 1.64
C THR A 60 -11.98 -4.90 1.07
N LEU A 61 -11.67 -5.09 -0.22
CA LEU A 61 -11.66 -6.41 -0.87
C LEU A 61 -10.29 -7.09 -0.75
N THR A 62 -9.25 -6.33 -0.49
CA THR A 62 -7.89 -6.80 -0.27
C THR A 62 -7.42 -6.43 1.14
N GLU A 63 -6.43 -7.14 1.65
CA GLU A 63 -5.85 -6.91 2.98
C GLU A 63 -4.96 -5.65 3.05
N ASN A 64 -4.87 -4.86 1.99
CA ASN A 64 -3.92 -3.73 1.87
C ASN A 64 -2.47 -4.12 2.21
N ARG A 65 -2.12 -5.36 1.96
CA ARG A 65 -0.79 -5.92 2.18
C ARG A 65 -0.13 -6.21 0.84
N LEU A 66 0.99 -5.58 0.59
CA LEU A 66 1.82 -5.84 -0.57
C LEU A 66 2.89 -6.88 -0.21
N THR A 67 3.24 -7.70 -1.16
CA THR A 67 4.35 -8.67 -1.05
C THR A 67 5.26 -8.49 -2.24
N LEU A 68 6.55 -8.40 -2.01
CA LEU A 68 7.54 -8.32 -3.07
C LEU A 68 7.75 -9.73 -3.64
N THR A 69 7.21 -9.99 -4.82
CA THR A 69 7.20 -11.32 -5.44
C THR A 69 8.34 -11.52 -6.42
N ARG A 70 8.81 -10.44 -7.07
CA ARG A 70 9.79 -10.55 -8.13
C ARG A 70 10.78 -9.39 -8.12
N LEU A 71 12.06 -9.69 -8.33
CA LEU A 71 13.14 -8.73 -8.53
C LEU A 71 13.85 -9.08 -9.83
N ALA A 72 13.60 -8.28 -10.86
CA ALA A 72 14.08 -8.53 -12.21
C ALA A 72 15.13 -7.50 -12.65
N ASP A 73 16.04 -7.94 -13.49
CA ASP A 73 16.91 -7.05 -14.23
C ASP A 73 16.09 -6.22 -15.23
N PRO A 74 16.21 -4.90 -15.23
CA PRO A 74 15.34 -4.04 -16.04
C PRO A 74 15.58 -4.14 -17.53
N VAL A 75 16.72 -4.69 -17.98
CA VAL A 75 17.07 -4.79 -19.40
C VAL A 75 16.69 -6.16 -19.95
N SER A 76 17.02 -7.23 -19.23
CA SER A 76 16.80 -8.60 -19.67
C SER A 76 15.45 -9.19 -19.23
N GLY A 77 14.76 -8.58 -18.27
CA GLY A 77 13.55 -9.11 -17.67
C GLY A 77 13.75 -10.38 -16.82
N ARG A 78 15.00 -10.85 -16.68
CA ARG A 78 15.30 -12.06 -15.92
C ARG A 78 15.36 -11.76 -14.42
N ASP A 79 15.01 -12.75 -13.62
CA ASP A 79 15.13 -12.63 -12.18
C ASP A 79 16.60 -12.47 -11.76
N LEU A 80 16.84 -11.58 -10.82
CA LEU A 80 18.16 -11.32 -10.28
C LEU A 80 18.67 -12.54 -9.49
N GLY A 81 19.93 -12.91 -9.69
CA GLY A 81 20.62 -13.86 -8.84
C GLY A 81 20.79 -13.35 -7.40
N PRO A 82 21.24 -14.21 -6.47
CA PRO A 82 21.29 -13.88 -5.04
C PRO A 82 22.01 -12.58 -4.71
N ASP A 83 23.17 -12.34 -5.30
CA ASP A 83 23.97 -11.13 -5.06
C ASP A 83 23.30 -9.88 -5.61
N GLY A 84 22.74 -9.94 -6.83
CA GLY A 84 21.99 -8.85 -7.44
C GLY A 84 20.72 -8.53 -6.65
N ARG A 85 20.02 -9.56 -6.21
CA ARG A 85 18.83 -9.43 -5.35
C ARG A 85 19.19 -8.73 -4.04
N ARG A 86 20.25 -9.17 -3.36
CA ARG A 86 20.70 -8.55 -2.09
C ARG A 86 21.05 -7.09 -2.28
N ARG A 87 21.87 -6.78 -3.28
CA ARG A 87 22.27 -5.41 -3.58
C ARG A 87 21.09 -4.51 -3.91
N LEU A 88 20.12 -5.00 -4.69
CA LEU A 88 18.93 -4.23 -5.02
C LEU A 88 18.07 -3.98 -3.78
N LEU A 89 17.91 -4.98 -2.91
CA LEU A 89 17.16 -4.84 -1.67
C LEU A 89 17.81 -3.85 -0.70
N ASP A 90 19.14 -3.86 -0.57
CA ASP A 90 19.87 -2.88 0.25
C ASP A 90 19.63 -1.45 -0.23
N LEU A 91 19.69 -1.22 -1.54
CA LEU A 91 19.39 0.08 -2.13
C LEU A 91 17.91 0.45 -1.98
N ALA A 92 17.00 -0.49 -2.24
CA ALA A 92 15.56 -0.25 -2.12
C ALA A 92 15.17 0.09 -0.68
N LEU A 93 15.77 -0.58 0.31
CA LEU A 93 15.56 -0.28 1.73
C LEU A 93 16.02 1.15 2.06
N ALA A 94 17.16 1.60 1.54
CA ALA A 94 17.64 2.96 1.76
C ALA A 94 16.66 4.03 1.24
N ALA A 95 15.89 3.73 0.18
CA ALA A 95 14.88 4.60 -0.37
C ALA A 95 13.47 4.36 0.19
N SER A 96 13.34 3.48 1.19
CA SER A 96 12.06 3.10 1.81
C SER A 96 12.00 3.63 3.25
N PRO A 97 11.30 4.74 3.53
CA PRO A 97 11.21 5.32 4.86
C PRO A 97 10.28 4.50 5.76
N VAL A 98 10.81 3.44 6.34
CA VAL A 98 10.14 2.59 7.33
C VAL A 98 10.66 2.85 8.73
N ARG A 99 9.83 2.55 9.72
CA ARG A 99 10.18 2.59 11.14
C ARG A 99 9.74 1.29 11.81
N GLN A 100 10.49 0.89 12.83
CA GLN A 100 10.07 -0.22 13.68
C GLN A 100 9.32 0.33 14.88
N GLY A 101 8.09 -0.14 15.08
CA GLY A 101 7.28 0.19 16.25
C GLY A 101 7.71 -0.56 17.50
N ALA A 102 7.16 -0.20 18.66
CA ALA A 102 7.52 -0.76 19.97
C ALA A 102 7.30 -2.29 20.08
N ALA A 103 6.34 -2.84 19.35
CA ALA A 103 6.07 -4.28 19.31
C ALA A 103 6.79 -5.00 18.14
N GLY A 104 7.78 -4.35 17.51
CA GLY A 104 8.55 -4.93 16.41
C GLY A 104 7.85 -4.85 15.04
N GLN A 105 6.62 -4.32 14.97
CA GLN A 105 5.90 -4.16 13.71
C GLN A 105 6.54 -3.07 12.84
N LEU A 106 6.51 -3.26 11.53
CA LEU A 106 6.96 -2.25 10.56
C LEU A 106 5.87 -1.22 10.31
N LEU A 107 6.23 0.05 10.36
CA LEU A 107 5.38 1.20 10.13
C LEU A 107 5.88 1.99 8.92
N GLY A 108 5.02 2.25 7.95
CA GLY A 108 5.35 2.96 6.72
C GLY A 108 4.29 2.75 5.64
N ASP A 109 4.57 3.24 4.44
CA ASP A 109 3.76 2.92 3.26
C ASP A 109 3.77 1.41 3.01
N PRO A 110 2.66 0.79 2.58
CA PRO A 110 2.61 -0.65 2.30
C PRO A 110 3.70 -1.17 1.36
N LEU A 111 4.12 -0.36 0.38
CA LEU A 111 5.20 -0.71 -0.55
C LEU A 111 6.56 -0.72 0.17
N ASP A 112 6.81 0.27 1.02
CA ASP A 112 8.04 0.38 1.81
C ASP A 112 8.15 -0.77 2.82
N VAL A 113 7.04 -1.09 3.47
CA VAL A 113 6.94 -2.23 4.39
C VAL A 113 7.22 -3.54 3.66
N ALA A 114 6.68 -3.75 2.45
CA ALA A 114 6.93 -4.96 1.66
C ALA A 114 8.42 -5.12 1.30
N VAL A 115 9.09 -4.02 0.94
CA VAL A 115 10.54 -4.01 0.69
C VAL A 115 11.32 -4.40 1.94
N ALA A 116 11.00 -3.80 3.09
CA ALA A 116 11.67 -4.07 4.34
C ALA A 116 11.44 -5.51 4.83
N GLN A 117 10.24 -6.06 4.67
CA GLN A 117 9.94 -7.46 4.99
C GLN A 117 10.77 -8.42 4.14
N CYS A 118 10.78 -8.22 2.81
CA CYS A 118 11.56 -9.05 1.91
C CYS A 118 13.08 -8.94 2.19
N TRP A 119 13.55 -7.76 2.59
CA TRP A 119 14.94 -7.56 3.01
C TRP A 119 15.27 -8.34 4.28
N GLN A 120 14.36 -8.33 5.28
CA GLN A 120 14.53 -9.08 6.54
C GLN A 120 14.57 -10.60 6.31
N GLU A 121 13.71 -11.13 5.43
CA GLU A 121 13.67 -12.56 5.09
C GLU A 121 15.00 -13.09 4.52
N GLY A 122 15.72 -12.26 3.77
CA GLY A 122 17.02 -12.59 3.19
C GLY A 122 18.22 -12.05 3.97
N GLY A 123 17.98 -11.35 5.09
CA GLY A 123 19.00 -10.60 5.81
C GLY A 123 19.67 -11.38 6.94
N SER A 124 20.96 -11.13 7.13
CA SER A 124 21.77 -11.66 8.23
C SER A 124 22.01 -10.65 9.36
N GLU A 125 21.53 -9.43 9.21
CA GLU A 125 21.69 -8.35 10.18
C GLU A 125 20.35 -7.77 10.64
N PRO A 126 20.27 -7.16 11.83
CA PRO A 126 19.07 -6.47 12.33
C PRO A 126 18.70 -5.26 11.47
N LEU A 127 17.40 -5.05 11.26
CA LEU A 127 16.89 -3.98 10.41
C LEU A 127 17.24 -2.57 10.93
N ASP A 128 17.24 -2.38 12.24
CA ASP A 128 17.61 -1.12 12.88
C ASP A 128 19.05 -0.70 12.53
N GLN A 129 19.98 -1.65 12.48
CA GLN A 129 21.36 -1.40 12.07
C GLN A 129 21.45 -1.03 10.58
N ALA A 130 20.67 -1.70 9.73
CA ALA A 130 20.62 -1.36 8.32
C ALA A 130 20.04 0.04 8.08
N LEU A 131 18.97 0.38 8.77
CA LEU A 131 18.34 1.71 8.70
C LEU A 131 19.22 2.83 9.28
N ALA A 132 20.06 2.53 10.27
CA ALA A 132 21.00 3.51 10.86
C ALA A 132 22.07 3.98 9.85
N ARG A 133 22.35 3.22 8.79
CA ARG A 133 23.25 3.63 7.71
C ARG A 133 22.61 4.63 6.72
N VAL A 134 21.30 4.81 6.79
CA VAL A 134 20.58 5.78 5.99
C VAL A 134 20.69 7.14 6.66
N GLY A 135 21.55 8.01 6.13
CA GLY A 135 21.82 9.32 6.72
C GLY A 135 20.63 10.27 6.64
N ARG A 136 19.89 10.25 5.52
CA ARG A 136 18.67 11.05 5.32
C ARG A 136 17.71 10.31 4.41
N SER A 137 16.45 10.24 4.80
CA SER A 137 15.37 9.70 3.99
C SER A 137 14.40 10.79 3.54
N PHE A 138 13.83 10.60 2.35
CA PHE A 138 12.84 11.48 1.75
C PHE A 138 11.59 10.65 1.51
N ALA A 139 10.51 10.99 2.21
CA ALA A 139 9.23 10.33 2.06
C ALA A 139 8.68 10.46 0.64
N PHE A 140 7.79 9.54 0.29
CA PHE A 140 7.07 9.60 -0.98
C PHE A 140 6.31 10.93 -1.09
N ALA A 141 6.44 11.57 -2.23
CA ALA A 141 5.71 12.79 -2.58
C ALA A 141 4.87 12.52 -3.83
N ALA A 142 3.56 12.72 -3.72
CA ALA A 142 2.62 12.45 -4.81
C ALA A 142 2.91 13.31 -6.06
N GLU A 143 3.40 14.54 -5.87
CA GLU A 143 3.76 15.44 -6.96
C GLU A 143 5.00 14.94 -7.74
N ARG A 144 5.84 14.15 -7.11
CA ARG A 144 7.08 13.63 -7.69
C ARG A 144 7.04 12.14 -7.98
N LEU A 145 6.03 11.43 -7.47
CA LEU A 145 5.83 9.99 -7.60
C LEU A 145 7.07 9.14 -7.22
N ARG A 146 7.86 9.63 -6.25
CA ARG A 146 9.11 8.99 -5.82
C ARG A 146 9.45 9.27 -4.36
N SER A 147 10.18 8.34 -3.77
CA SER A 147 10.86 8.46 -2.47
C SER A 147 12.37 8.29 -2.67
N GLY A 148 13.17 8.57 -1.66
CA GLY A 148 14.61 8.39 -1.76
C GLY A 148 15.33 8.39 -0.42
N GLY A 149 16.60 8.05 -0.46
CA GLY A 149 17.47 8.07 0.71
C GLY A 149 18.92 8.30 0.35
N ILE A 150 19.66 8.85 1.30
CA ILE A 150 21.13 8.98 1.19
C ILE A 150 21.74 7.88 2.05
N VAL A 151 22.55 7.03 1.44
CA VAL A 151 23.24 5.93 2.10
C VAL A 151 24.74 5.99 1.81
N GLU A 152 25.55 5.57 2.78
CA GLU A 152 26.98 5.38 2.57
C GLU A 152 27.24 3.92 2.19
N ALA A 153 27.85 3.73 1.02
CA ALA A 153 28.22 2.41 0.52
C ALA A 153 29.60 2.48 -0.16
N GLY A 154 30.52 1.61 0.27
CA GLY A 154 31.87 1.54 -0.27
C GLY A 154 32.68 2.86 -0.16
N GLY A 155 32.50 3.62 0.92
CA GLY A 155 33.14 4.92 1.13
C GLY A 155 32.59 6.06 0.26
N ARG A 156 31.48 5.85 -0.41
CA ARG A 156 30.78 6.83 -1.24
C ARG A 156 29.38 7.12 -0.69
N ARG A 157 28.96 8.37 -0.79
CA ARG A 157 27.56 8.74 -0.51
C ARG A 157 26.74 8.57 -1.78
N LEU A 158 25.73 7.73 -1.70
CA LEU A 158 24.79 7.47 -2.79
C LEU A 158 23.45 8.10 -2.46
N PHE A 159 22.86 8.78 -3.42
CA PHE A 159 21.46 9.17 -3.38
C PHE A 159 20.65 8.13 -4.15
N VAL A 160 19.85 7.35 -3.44
CA VAL A 160 19.01 6.31 -4.01
C VAL A 160 17.60 6.83 -4.15
N VAL A 161 16.99 6.59 -5.31
CA VAL A 161 15.62 7.01 -5.61
C VAL A 161 14.80 5.79 -6.00
N LYS A 162 13.60 5.69 -5.44
CA LYS A 162 12.59 4.68 -5.75
C LYS A 162 11.29 5.37 -6.15
N GLY A 163 10.61 4.89 -7.19
CA GLY A 163 9.36 5.48 -7.64
C GLY A 163 8.83 4.86 -8.92
N ALA A 164 7.72 5.39 -9.41
CA ALA A 164 7.14 4.98 -10.67
C ALA A 164 8.14 5.19 -11.83
N PHE A 165 8.12 4.30 -12.79
CA PHE A 165 9.05 4.35 -13.93
C PHE A 165 8.99 5.68 -14.68
N GLU A 166 7.78 6.21 -14.85
CA GLU A 166 7.54 7.51 -15.52
C GLU A 166 8.24 8.66 -14.79
N ALA A 167 8.34 8.60 -13.47
CA ALA A 167 9.02 9.61 -12.67
C ALA A 167 10.54 9.44 -12.64
N LEU A 168 11.03 8.22 -12.87
CA LEU A 168 12.47 7.92 -12.90
C LEU A 168 13.07 8.10 -14.30
N ARG A 169 12.30 7.88 -15.35
CA ARG A 169 12.73 7.94 -16.75
C ARG A 169 13.49 9.24 -17.12
N PRO A 170 13.01 10.43 -16.76
CA PRO A 170 13.76 11.67 -17.05
C PRO A 170 15.13 11.70 -16.36
N LEU A 171 15.21 11.24 -15.10
CA LEU A 171 16.47 11.20 -14.37
C LEU A 171 17.49 10.23 -14.97
N LEU A 172 17.01 9.16 -15.60
CA LEU A 172 17.86 8.17 -16.28
C LEU A 172 18.35 8.70 -17.64
N ALA A 173 17.53 9.51 -18.32
CA ALA A 173 17.91 10.13 -19.60
C ALA A 173 18.95 11.23 -19.43
N ASP A 174 18.86 12.00 -18.32
CA ASP A 174 19.79 13.09 -18.00
C ASP A 174 21.10 12.59 -17.34
N ALA A 175 21.19 11.31 -17.01
CA ALA A 175 22.39 10.73 -16.44
C ALA A 175 23.49 10.63 -17.52
N GLU A 176 24.18 11.72 -17.77
CA GLU A 176 25.40 11.74 -18.56
C GLU A 176 26.50 10.98 -17.81
N GLY A 177 26.86 9.86 -18.37
CA GLY A 177 28.06 9.12 -18.01
C GLY A 177 27.95 8.31 -16.73
N THR A 178 28.34 7.07 -16.88
CA THR A 178 28.72 6.11 -15.85
C THR A 178 27.68 5.05 -15.51
N VAL A 179 27.04 4.48 -16.48
CA VAL A 179 26.89 3.04 -16.47
C VAL A 179 27.57 2.49 -17.70
N ALA A 180 28.89 2.44 -17.67
CA ALA A 180 29.65 1.57 -18.54
C ALA A 180 29.26 0.13 -18.17
N GLY A 181 28.09 -0.31 -18.64
CA GLY A 181 27.72 -1.72 -18.73
C GLY A 181 28.53 -2.26 -19.89
N GLU A 182 29.27 -3.30 -19.64
CA GLU A 182 29.90 -4.13 -20.68
C GLU A 182 28.85 -4.44 -21.75
N GLY A 183 28.96 -3.84 -22.95
CA GLY A 183 28.12 -4.19 -24.08
C GLY A 183 27.60 -3.08 -24.99
N GLY A 184 28.08 -1.83 -24.90
CA GLY A 184 27.82 -0.80 -25.93
C GLY A 184 26.36 -0.33 -26.08
N THR A 185 25.47 -0.66 -25.14
CA THR A 185 24.04 -0.30 -25.16
C THR A 185 23.86 1.16 -24.69
N THR A 186 23.16 1.97 -25.46
CA THR A 186 22.91 3.36 -25.08
C THR A 186 21.94 3.48 -23.90
N PRO A 187 21.96 4.58 -23.12
CA PRO A 187 20.97 4.82 -22.08
C PRO A 187 19.52 4.75 -22.62
N ALA A 188 19.27 5.23 -23.83
CA ALA A 188 17.96 5.18 -24.48
C ALA A 188 17.49 3.74 -24.74
N ASP A 189 18.38 2.85 -25.20
CA ASP A 189 18.07 1.44 -25.44
C ASP A 189 17.71 0.72 -24.13
N ARG A 190 18.44 1.02 -23.07
CA ARG A 190 18.19 0.44 -21.72
C ARG A 190 16.87 0.92 -21.15
N ILE A 191 16.51 2.18 -21.33
CA ILE A 191 15.21 2.73 -20.90
C ILE A 191 14.10 2.08 -21.72
N GLY A 192 14.28 1.89 -23.03
CA GLY A 192 13.33 1.19 -23.89
C GLY A 192 13.10 -0.26 -23.47
N ALA A 193 14.19 -0.99 -23.20
CA ALA A 193 14.11 -2.36 -22.69
C ALA A 193 13.37 -2.43 -21.34
N ALA A 194 13.69 -1.54 -20.41
CA ALA A 194 13.03 -1.48 -19.11
C ALA A 194 11.53 -1.19 -19.24
N ALA A 195 11.11 -0.35 -20.17
CA ALA A 195 9.70 -0.10 -20.45
C ALA A 195 8.97 -1.35 -20.94
N GLY A 196 9.61 -2.17 -21.78
CA GLY A 196 9.07 -3.45 -22.24
C GLY A 196 8.88 -4.44 -21.09
N VAL A 197 9.90 -4.61 -20.26
CA VAL A 197 9.83 -5.49 -19.07
C VAL A 197 8.72 -5.05 -18.12
N LEU A 198 8.57 -3.74 -17.90
CA LEU A 198 7.52 -3.18 -17.05
C LEU A 198 6.13 -3.51 -17.60
N GLN A 199 5.92 -3.40 -18.92
CA GLN A 199 4.65 -3.76 -19.55
C GLN A 199 4.32 -5.24 -19.38
N GLU A 200 5.31 -6.11 -19.55
CA GLU A 200 5.12 -7.56 -19.34
C GLU A 200 4.72 -7.89 -17.90
N LEU A 201 5.41 -7.29 -16.91
CA LEU A 201 5.10 -7.49 -15.50
C LEU A 201 3.71 -6.94 -15.14
N ALA A 202 3.35 -5.78 -15.66
CA ALA A 202 2.03 -5.18 -15.45
C ALA A 202 0.92 -6.03 -16.10
N ALA A 203 1.15 -6.57 -17.30
CA ALA A 203 0.22 -7.50 -17.98
C ALA A 203 0.02 -8.80 -17.19
N ALA A 204 1.03 -9.22 -16.43
CA ALA A 204 0.93 -10.35 -15.51
C ALA A 204 0.21 -10.00 -14.18
N GLY A 205 -0.34 -8.78 -14.06
CA GLY A 205 -1.07 -8.33 -12.88
C GLY A 205 -0.18 -7.88 -11.72
N LEU A 206 1.11 -7.70 -11.92
CA LEU A 206 2.03 -7.21 -10.90
C LEU A 206 2.03 -5.68 -10.85
N ARG A 207 2.13 -5.13 -9.66
CA ARG A 207 2.42 -3.71 -9.45
C ARG A 207 3.94 -3.52 -9.49
N VAL A 208 4.41 -2.76 -10.46
CA VAL A 208 5.82 -2.47 -10.68
C VAL A 208 6.17 -1.07 -10.21
#